data_ad0b25eeb04ae0878162f7aee87c6ad6
#
_entry.id   ad0b25eeb04ae0878162f7aee87c6ad6
#
_cell.length_a   1.000
_cell.length_b   1.000
_cell.length_c   1.000
_cell.angle_alpha   90.00
_cell.angle_beta   90.00
_cell.angle_gamma   90.00
#
_symmetry.space_group_name_H-M   'P 1'
#
loop_
_entity.id
_entity.type
_entity.pdbx_description
1 polymer ?
#
loop_
_entity_poly.entity_id
_entity_poly.type
_entity_poly.pdbx_seq_one_letter_code
_entity_poly.pdbx_strand_id
1 'polypeptide(L)'
;MKQPLVLIIAGPNGAGKTTTAMHLLPNVLKIKHFVNANMIAKGLSPFDPTLAEFQAGKLMVEQIETLIKQRESFAVETTLASRSYISMLKKCREAGYLSELLFIALPSPELAKSRVALRVMQGGHDVPADIIERRFYLGLKNFFELYTDHIDEWAFVENSKEGIITLAKLAQNNDLFFYDEERFAYYRDLLKHDHRNY
;
A
#
# COMPACT_ATOMS: atom_id res chain seq x y z
N MET A 1 12.37 -6.99 24.77
CA MET A 1 12.34 -7.27 23.32
C MET A 1 11.76 -6.03 22.61
N LYS A 2 12.29 -5.66 21.43
CA LYS A 2 11.77 -4.51 20.68
C LYS A 2 10.38 -4.88 20.17
N GLN A 3 9.42 -3.96 20.24
CA GLN A 3 8.08 -4.14 19.69
C GLN A 3 8.17 -4.41 18.18
N PRO A 4 7.55 -5.49 17.66
CA PRO A 4 7.56 -5.77 16.23
C PRO A 4 6.68 -4.76 15.47
N LEU A 5 7.03 -4.51 14.21
CA LEU A 5 6.37 -3.54 13.35
C LEU A 5 5.73 -4.25 12.15
N VAL A 6 4.47 -3.94 11.84
CA VAL A 6 3.86 -4.21 10.55
C VAL A 6 3.70 -2.90 9.77
N LEU A 7 4.33 -2.81 8.59
CA LEU A 7 4.21 -1.66 7.71
C LEU A 7 3.37 -2.03 6.48
N ILE A 8 2.30 -1.30 6.23
CA ILE A 8 1.54 -1.37 4.98
C ILE A 8 2.03 -0.27 4.05
N ILE A 9 2.57 -0.64 2.88
CA ILE A 9 2.91 0.31 1.80
C ILE A 9 1.78 0.25 0.79
N ALA A 10 0.97 1.30 0.76
CA ALA A 10 -0.27 1.36 0.01
C ALA A 10 -0.28 2.44 -1.06
N GLY A 11 -1.25 2.36 -1.98
CA GLY A 11 -1.47 3.36 -3.03
C GLY A 11 -1.81 2.74 -4.38
N PRO A 12 -2.24 3.52 -5.36
CA PRO A 12 -2.69 3.02 -6.66
C PRO A 12 -1.57 2.32 -7.46
N ASN A 13 -1.96 1.62 -8.51
CA ASN A 13 -1.00 1.10 -9.49
C ASN A 13 -0.18 2.27 -10.06
N GLY A 14 1.11 2.08 -10.28
CA GLY A 14 2.00 3.15 -10.77
C GLY A 14 2.46 4.18 -9.71
N ALA A 15 2.03 4.07 -8.44
CA ALA A 15 2.42 5.00 -7.37
C ALA A 15 3.89 4.89 -6.94
N GLY A 16 4.62 3.86 -7.37
CA GLY A 16 6.03 3.67 -6.98
C GLY A 16 6.22 2.91 -5.66
N LYS A 17 5.20 2.20 -5.19
CA LYS A 17 5.23 1.43 -3.92
C LYS A 17 6.43 0.49 -3.81
N THR A 18 6.62 -0.38 -4.80
CA THR A 18 7.73 -1.35 -4.80
C THR A 18 9.09 -0.66 -4.80
N THR A 19 9.26 0.40 -5.58
CA THR A 19 10.50 1.19 -5.61
C THR A 19 10.78 1.82 -4.24
N THR A 20 9.76 2.41 -3.62
CA THR A 20 9.86 2.98 -2.27
C THR A 20 10.19 1.89 -1.24
N ALA A 21 9.51 0.73 -1.30
CA ALA A 21 9.76 -0.39 -0.41
C ALA A 21 11.21 -0.87 -0.49
N MET A 22 11.75 -1.09 -1.70
CA MET A 22 13.12 -1.58 -1.92
C MET A 22 14.18 -0.63 -1.35
N HIS A 23 13.89 0.66 -1.28
CA HIS A 23 14.80 1.64 -0.68
C HIS A 23 14.58 1.79 0.83
N LEU A 24 13.33 1.97 1.25
CA LEU A 24 12.95 2.30 2.63
C LEU A 24 13.20 1.14 3.60
N LEU A 25 12.78 -0.08 3.23
CA LEU A 25 12.79 -1.22 4.14
C LEU A 25 14.19 -1.61 4.60
N PRO A 26 15.16 -1.89 3.71
CA PRO A 26 16.48 -2.33 4.13
C PRO A 26 17.35 -1.19 4.67
N ASN A 27 17.22 0.02 4.11
CA ASN A 27 18.16 1.10 4.37
C ASN A 27 17.77 1.95 5.59
N VAL A 28 16.47 2.22 5.75
CA VAL A 28 15.95 3.12 6.79
C VAL A 28 15.35 2.33 7.95
N LEU A 29 14.36 1.48 7.69
CA LEU A 29 13.60 0.79 8.73
C LEU A 29 14.24 -0.52 9.21
N LYS A 30 15.24 -1.04 8.48
CA LYS A 30 15.90 -2.33 8.77
C LYS A 30 14.91 -3.51 8.83
N ILE A 31 13.81 -3.44 8.08
CA ILE A 31 12.83 -4.53 7.92
C ILE A 31 13.34 -5.46 6.83
N LYS A 32 13.46 -6.75 7.14
CA LYS A 32 13.98 -7.79 6.24
C LYS A 32 12.89 -8.50 5.45
N HIS A 33 11.68 -8.56 6.00
CA HIS A 33 10.57 -9.31 5.41
C HIS A 33 9.63 -8.38 4.65
N PHE A 34 9.62 -8.52 3.32
CA PHE A 34 8.74 -7.78 2.43
C PHE A 34 7.84 -8.77 1.69
N VAL A 35 6.54 -8.73 1.98
CA VAL A 35 5.53 -9.63 1.42
C VAL A 35 4.75 -8.90 0.33
N ASN A 36 4.94 -9.33 -0.92
CA ASN A 36 4.33 -8.74 -2.10
C ASN A 36 3.80 -9.84 -3.01
N ALA A 37 2.47 -9.92 -3.18
CA ALA A 37 1.81 -10.94 -3.98
C ALA A 37 2.30 -10.98 -5.43
N ASN A 38 2.57 -9.81 -6.04
CA ASN A 38 3.06 -9.75 -7.43
C ASN A 38 4.47 -10.32 -7.56
N MET A 39 5.34 -10.09 -6.56
CA MET A 39 6.68 -10.67 -6.54
C MET A 39 6.63 -12.18 -6.34
N ILE A 40 5.75 -12.67 -5.47
CA ILE A 40 5.53 -14.11 -5.28
C ILE A 40 5.02 -14.74 -6.58
N ALA A 41 4.01 -14.15 -7.22
CA ALA A 41 3.46 -14.63 -8.50
C ALA A 41 4.54 -14.68 -9.59
N LYS A 42 5.36 -13.62 -9.69
CA LYS A 42 6.49 -13.58 -10.63
C LYS A 42 7.56 -14.64 -10.34
N GLY A 43 7.80 -14.96 -9.07
CA GLY A 43 8.71 -16.03 -8.67
C GLY A 43 8.18 -17.42 -9.04
N LEU A 44 6.87 -17.62 -8.97
CA LEU A 44 6.21 -18.90 -9.33
C LEU A 44 6.05 -19.07 -10.84
N SER A 45 5.72 -18.01 -11.56
CA SER A 45 5.52 -18.01 -13.02
C SER A 45 6.16 -16.75 -13.64
N PRO A 46 7.48 -16.78 -13.94
CA PRO A 46 8.22 -15.59 -14.38
C PRO A 46 7.74 -15.01 -15.72
N PHE A 47 7.25 -15.87 -16.63
CA PHE A 47 6.80 -15.46 -17.97
C PHE A 47 5.34 -15.01 -18.01
N ASP A 48 4.50 -15.59 -17.15
CA ASP A 48 3.09 -15.20 -17.00
C ASP A 48 2.66 -15.28 -15.54
N PRO A 49 2.89 -14.22 -14.75
CA PRO A 49 2.53 -14.18 -13.34
C PRO A 49 1.03 -14.32 -13.07
N THR A 50 0.17 -14.04 -14.07
CA THR A 50 -1.29 -14.14 -13.89
C THR A 50 -1.75 -15.57 -13.59
N LEU A 51 -1.04 -16.56 -14.13
CA LEU A 51 -1.30 -17.98 -13.87
C LEU A 51 -1.08 -18.37 -12.40
N ALA A 52 -0.29 -17.60 -11.67
CA ALA A 52 0.09 -17.90 -10.29
C ALA A 52 -0.56 -16.98 -9.24
N GLU A 53 -1.44 -16.04 -9.63
CA GLU A 53 -2.01 -15.04 -8.70
C GLU A 53 -2.72 -15.67 -7.51
N PHE A 54 -3.53 -16.70 -7.74
CA PHE A 54 -4.26 -17.38 -6.67
C PHE A 54 -3.31 -18.09 -5.69
N GLN A 55 -2.31 -18.79 -6.22
CA GLN A 55 -1.31 -19.47 -5.40
C GLN A 55 -0.44 -18.47 -4.64
N ALA A 56 -0.03 -17.38 -5.29
CA ALA A 56 0.71 -16.29 -4.66
C ALA A 56 -0.07 -15.67 -3.50
N GLY A 57 -1.37 -15.46 -3.66
CA GLY A 57 -2.24 -14.98 -2.59
C GLY A 57 -2.26 -15.91 -1.36
N LYS A 58 -2.35 -17.23 -1.58
CA LYS A 58 -2.26 -18.22 -0.47
C LYS A 58 -0.91 -18.16 0.24
N LEU A 59 0.18 -18.23 -0.51
CA LEU A 59 1.54 -18.18 0.04
C LEU A 59 1.80 -16.88 0.80
N MET A 60 1.28 -15.75 0.30
CA MET A 60 1.34 -14.47 1.00
C MET A 60 0.69 -14.55 2.38
N VAL A 61 -0.53 -15.11 2.48
CA VAL A 61 -1.24 -15.24 3.77
C VAL A 61 -0.47 -16.16 4.71
N GLU A 62 0.00 -17.31 4.25
CA GLU A 62 0.80 -18.26 5.04
C GLU A 62 2.09 -17.63 5.56
N GLN A 63 2.78 -16.86 4.72
CA GLN A 63 4.00 -16.15 5.11
C GLN A 63 3.71 -15.10 6.19
N ILE A 64 2.65 -14.30 6.02
CA ILE A 64 2.24 -13.30 7.00
C ILE A 64 1.92 -13.97 8.35
N GLU A 65 1.16 -15.05 8.35
CA GLU A 65 0.83 -15.79 9.60
C GLU A 65 2.07 -16.35 10.29
N THR A 66 3.05 -16.83 9.52
CA THR A 66 4.33 -17.30 10.05
C THR A 66 5.10 -16.18 10.71
N LEU A 67 5.21 -15.00 10.04
CA LEU A 67 5.90 -13.83 10.56
C LEU A 67 5.25 -13.30 11.85
N ILE A 68 3.91 -13.26 11.91
CA ILE A 68 3.18 -12.89 13.12
C ILE A 68 3.48 -13.84 14.29
N LYS A 69 3.47 -15.16 14.05
CA LYS A 69 3.81 -16.17 15.08
C LYS A 69 5.25 -16.03 15.57
N GLN A 70 6.18 -15.69 14.69
CA GLN A 70 7.60 -15.49 15.02
C GLN A 70 7.88 -14.10 15.63
N ARG A 71 6.89 -13.20 15.65
CA ARG A 71 7.02 -11.81 16.09
C ARG A 71 8.09 -11.03 15.31
N GLU A 72 8.26 -11.35 14.04
CA GLU A 72 9.18 -10.66 13.14
C GLU A 72 8.52 -9.41 12.53
N SER A 73 9.27 -8.30 12.42
CA SER A 73 8.80 -7.11 11.72
C SER A 73 8.74 -7.37 10.22
N PHE A 74 7.65 -6.96 9.58
CA PHE A 74 7.47 -7.15 8.14
C PHE A 74 6.71 -6.00 7.49
N ALA A 75 6.85 -5.91 6.17
CA ALA A 75 6.06 -5.00 5.36
C ALA A 75 5.23 -5.76 4.33
N VAL A 76 4.06 -5.21 4.00
CA VAL A 76 3.19 -5.69 2.92
C VAL A 76 2.94 -4.58 1.91
N GLU A 77 2.82 -4.95 0.62
CA GLU A 77 2.44 -4.02 -0.44
C GLU A 77 1.01 -4.29 -0.90
N THR A 78 0.22 -3.21 -1.07
CA THR A 78 -1.17 -3.32 -1.51
C THR A 78 -1.64 -2.06 -2.25
N THR A 79 -2.69 -2.19 -3.07
CA THR A 79 -3.43 -1.01 -3.58
C THR A 79 -4.41 -0.45 -2.55
N LEU A 80 -4.59 -1.11 -1.41
CA LEU A 80 -5.58 -0.83 -0.38
C LEU A 80 -7.05 -0.93 -0.86
N ALA A 81 -7.28 -1.41 -2.09
CA ALA A 81 -8.62 -1.57 -2.64
C ALA A 81 -9.44 -2.73 -2.02
N SER A 82 -8.84 -3.50 -1.12
CA SER A 82 -9.47 -4.60 -0.39
C SER A 82 -9.51 -4.30 1.11
N ARG A 83 -10.52 -4.85 1.79
CA ARG A 83 -10.67 -4.80 3.26
C ARG A 83 -9.96 -5.95 3.98
N SER A 84 -9.33 -6.86 3.24
CA SER A 84 -8.75 -8.10 3.77
C SER A 84 -7.65 -7.89 4.81
N TYR A 85 -6.89 -6.79 4.72
CA TYR A 85 -5.81 -6.49 5.65
C TYR A 85 -6.28 -6.08 7.06
N ILE A 86 -7.57 -5.73 7.24
CA ILE A 86 -8.12 -5.43 8.58
C ILE A 86 -8.02 -6.65 9.51
N SER A 87 -8.31 -7.85 8.99
CA SER A 87 -8.15 -9.08 9.77
C SER A 87 -6.69 -9.34 10.16
N MET A 88 -5.76 -9.08 9.24
CA MET A 88 -4.32 -9.15 9.53
C MET A 88 -3.91 -8.16 10.62
N LEU A 89 -4.34 -6.89 10.52
CA LEU A 89 -4.04 -5.85 11.50
C LEU A 89 -4.57 -6.21 12.90
N LYS A 90 -5.77 -6.80 13.00
CA LYS A 90 -6.30 -7.30 14.28
C LYS A 90 -5.40 -8.37 14.89
N LYS A 91 -4.97 -9.37 14.10
CA LYS A 91 -4.02 -10.42 14.54
C LYS A 91 -2.67 -9.80 14.96
N CYS A 92 -2.16 -8.82 14.22
CA CYS A 92 -0.93 -8.10 14.56
C CYS A 92 -1.07 -7.36 15.90
N ARG A 93 -2.17 -6.65 16.11
CA ARG A 93 -2.47 -5.93 17.35
C ARG A 93 -2.53 -6.89 18.55
N GLU A 94 -3.23 -8.02 18.42
CA GLU A 94 -3.30 -9.08 19.44
C GLU A 94 -1.92 -9.66 19.75
N ALA A 95 -1.03 -9.74 18.76
CA ALA A 95 0.36 -10.18 18.93
C ALA A 95 1.31 -9.07 19.41
N GLY A 96 0.81 -7.83 19.67
CA GLY A 96 1.56 -6.72 20.23
C GLY A 96 2.44 -5.97 19.22
N TYR A 97 2.06 -5.99 17.95
CA TYR A 97 2.73 -5.17 16.91
C TYR A 97 2.32 -3.71 17.00
N LEU A 98 3.26 -2.84 16.63
CA LEU A 98 2.94 -1.51 16.13
C LEU A 98 2.53 -1.62 14.66
N SER A 99 1.50 -0.88 14.23
CA SER A 99 1.03 -0.87 12.86
C SER A 99 1.22 0.50 12.20
N GLU A 100 1.90 0.53 11.06
CA GLU A 100 2.13 1.74 10.28
C GLU A 100 1.58 1.60 8.86
N LEU A 101 1.07 2.68 8.29
CA LEU A 101 0.59 2.77 6.92
C LEU A 101 1.25 3.94 6.19
N LEU A 102 2.02 3.62 5.14
CA LEU A 102 2.49 4.61 4.17
C LEU A 102 1.59 4.57 2.93
N PHE A 103 0.72 5.57 2.76
CA PHE A 103 -0.10 5.70 1.57
C PHE A 103 0.57 6.62 0.57
N ILE A 104 0.94 6.08 -0.60
CA ILE A 104 1.57 6.82 -1.70
C ILE A 104 0.49 7.14 -2.74
N ALA A 105 -0.02 8.35 -2.69
CA ALA A 105 -1.02 8.86 -3.62
C ALA A 105 -0.40 9.28 -4.96
N LEU A 106 -1.25 9.35 -5.97
CA LEU A 106 -0.98 10.00 -7.25
C LEU A 106 -2.01 11.10 -7.48
N PRO A 107 -1.66 12.20 -8.16
CA PRO A 107 -2.57 13.30 -8.43
C PRO A 107 -3.85 12.91 -9.17
N SER A 108 -3.79 11.89 -10.03
CA SER A 108 -4.96 11.44 -10.78
C SER A 108 -4.87 9.98 -11.24
N PRO A 109 -5.99 9.34 -11.58
CA PRO A 109 -5.99 8.00 -12.17
C PRO A 109 -5.36 7.97 -13.58
N GLU A 110 -5.36 9.07 -14.34
CA GLU A 110 -4.70 9.19 -15.65
C GLU A 110 -3.19 9.06 -15.49
N LEU A 111 -2.60 9.67 -14.45
CA LEU A 111 -1.17 9.50 -14.16
C LEU A 111 -0.87 8.06 -13.75
N ALA A 112 -1.76 7.40 -13.01
CA ALA A 112 -1.62 5.99 -12.68
C ALA A 112 -1.60 5.11 -13.94
N LYS A 113 -2.55 5.31 -14.85
CA LYS A 113 -2.65 4.61 -16.14
C LYS A 113 -1.39 4.83 -16.99
N SER A 114 -0.95 6.08 -17.15
CA SER A 114 0.24 6.40 -17.96
C SER A 114 1.52 5.75 -17.41
N ARG A 115 1.70 5.73 -16.07
CA ARG A 115 2.86 5.08 -15.44
C ARG A 115 2.82 3.54 -15.58
N VAL A 116 1.63 2.93 -15.53
CA VAL A 116 1.48 1.50 -15.78
C VAL A 116 1.79 1.20 -17.24
N ALA A 117 1.27 1.97 -18.21
CA ALA A 117 1.58 1.80 -19.63
C ALA A 117 3.09 1.88 -19.90
N LEU A 118 3.78 2.87 -19.33
CA LEU A 118 5.24 2.99 -19.46
C LEU A 118 5.97 1.76 -18.89
N ARG A 119 5.52 1.26 -17.74
CA ARG A 119 6.07 0.04 -17.12
C ARG A 119 5.90 -1.19 -18.02
N VAL A 120 4.74 -1.33 -18.69
CA VAL A 120 4.46 -2.43 -19.62
C VAL A 120 5.41 -2.36 -20.82
N MET A 121 5.66 -1.17 -21.37
CA MET A 121 6.65 -0.99 -22.45
C MET A 121 8.07 -1.42 -22.03
N GLN A 122 8.37 -1.42 -20.74
CA GLN A 122 9.63 -1.88 -20.16
C GLN A 122 9.62 -3.36 -19.73
N GLY A 123 8.62 -4.14 -20.17
CA GLY A 123 8.49 -5.57 -19.84
C GLY A 123 7.85 -5.85 -18.48
N GLY A 124 7.20 -4.85 -17.87
CA GLY A 124 6.48 -5.04 -16.61
C GLY A 124 5.07 -5.59 -16.82
N HIS A 125 4.46 -6.06 -15.72
CA HIS A 125 3.11 -6.59 -15.70
C HIS A 125 2.05 -5.52 -16.03
N ASP A 126 1.11 -5.87 -16.90
CA ASP A 126 -0.03 -5.03 -17.28
C ASP A 126 -1.17 -5.12 -16.25
N VAL A 127 -1.95 -4.05 -16.17
CA VAL A 127 -3.20 -3.99 -15.40
C VAL A 127 -4.23 -3.23 -16.25
N PRO A 128 -5.44 -3.78 -16.50
CA PRO A 128 -6.46 -3.10 -17.25
C PRO A 128 -6.80 -1.70 -16.71
N ALA A 129 -7.03 -0.74 -17.60
CA ALA A 129 -7.19 0.67 -17.25
C ALA A 129 -8.38 0.94 -16.31
N ASP A 130 -9.48 0.20 -16.49
CA ASP A 130 -10.66 0.23 -15.61
C ASP A 130 -10.34 -0.29 -14.20
N ILE A 131 -9.51 -1.34 -14.09
CA ILE A 131 -9.04 -1.88 -12.82
C ILE A 131 -8.12 -0.90 -12.10
N ILE A 132 -7.22 -0.22 -12.84
CA ILE A 132 -6.35 0.82 -12.26
C ILE A 132 -7.20 1.94 -11.66
N GLU A 133 -8.18 2.42 -12.40
CA GLU A 133 -9.07 3.49 -11.96
C GLU A 133 -9.92 3.08 -10.76
N ARG A 134 -10.54 1.91 -10.82
CA ARG A 134 -11.29 1.36 -9.69
C ARG A 134 -10.43 1.25 -8.42
N ARG A 135 -9.21 0.72 -8.54
CA ARG A 135 -8.28 0.57 -7.42
C ARG A 135 -7.78 1.92 -6.89
N PHE A 136 -7.69 2.94 -7.75
CA PHE A 136 -7.32 4.28 -7.34
C PHE A 136 -8.35 4.85 -6.35
N TYR A 137 -9.63 4.86 -6.71
CA TYR A 137 -10.69 5.40 -5.85
C TYR A 137 -10.97 4.53 -4.63
N LEU A 138 -11.04 3.20 -4.80
CA LEU A 138 -11.23 2.29 -3.66
C LEU A 138 -10.07 2.35 -2.65
N GLY A 139 -8.84 2.48 -3.11
CA GLY A 139 -7.69 2.63 -2.23
C GLY A 139 -7.76 3.90 -1.39
N LEU A 140 -8.10 5.03 -2.02
CA LEU A 140 -8.34 6.30 -1.33
C LEU A 140 -9.50 6.21 -0.35
N LYS A 141 -10.64 5.69 -0.79
CA LYS A 141 -11.83 5.52 0.06
C LYS A 141 -11.51 4.67 1.30
N ASN A 142 -10.89 3.52 1.09
CA ASN A 142 -10.51 2.66 2.20
C ASN A 142 -9.48 3.30 3.13
N PHE A 143 -8.55 4.11 2.61
CA PHE A 143 -7.64 4.87 3.46
C PHE A 143 -8.44 5.77 4.41
N PHE A 144 -9.28 6.67 3.88
CA PHE A 144 -9.98 7.69 4.66
C PHE A 144 -11.11 7.15 5.54
N GLU A 145 -11.83 6.10 5.09
CA GLU A 145 -13.05 5.63 5.75
C GLU A 145 -12.86 4.35 6.57
N LEU A 146 -11.71 3.68 6.44
CA LEU A 146 -11.55 2.37 7.07
C LEU A 146 -10.20 2.18 7.74
N TYR A 147 -9.09 2.34 7.00
CA TYR A 147 -7.78 1.92 7.51
C TYR A 147 -7.23 2.86 8.57
N THR A 148 -7.49 4.17 8.49
CA THR A 148 -7.03 5.16 9.48
C THR A 148 -7.48 4.84 10.90
N ASP A 149 -8.64 4.20 11.08
CA ASP A 149 -9.19 3.80 12.38
C ASP A 149 -8.57 2.49 12.93
N HIS A 150 -7.76 1.80 12.12
CA HIS A 150 -7.21 0.48 12.45
C HIS A 150 -5.68 0.46 12.50
N ILE A 151 -5.04 1.60 12.28
CA ILE A 151 -3.59 1.79 12.21
C ILE A 151 -3.14 2.73 13.33
N ASP A 152 -1.99 2.44 13.94
CA ASP A 152 -1.46 3.27 15.04
C ASP A 152 -0.80 4.54 14.52
N GLU A 153 -0.08 4.45 13.38
CA GLU A 153 0.55 5.58 12.71
C GLU A 153 0.33 5.51 11.20
N TRP A 154 0.20 6.66 10.55
CA TRP A 154 0.17 6.70 9.09
C TRP A 154 0.84 7.95 8.52
N ALA A 155 1.35 7.82 7.31
CA ALA A 155 1.79 8.94 6.48
C ALA A 155 1.09 8.89 5.13
N PHE A 156 0.54 10.02 4.71
CA PHE A 156 -0.02 10.21 3.38
C PHE A 156 0.94 11.08 2.57
N VAL A 157 1.51 10.47 1.54
CA VAL A 157 2.48 11.14 0.66
C VAL A 157 1.96 11.17 -0.76
N GLU A 158 2.31 12.18 -1.53
CA GLU A 158 2.04 12.25 -2.95
C GLU A 158 3.31 12.03 -3.75
N ASN A 159 3.24 11.15 -4.76
CA ASN A 159 4.30 10.96 -5.74
C ASN A 159 3.90 11.60 -7.08
N SER A 160 4.27 12.86 -7.25
CA SER A 160 4.06 13.64 -8.47
C SER A 160 5.27 13.60 -9.42
N LYS A 161 5.27 14.45 -10.44
CA LYS A 161 6.45 14.66 -11.29
C LYS A 161 7.58 15.39 -10.58
N GLU A 162 7.26 16.12 -9.52
CA GLU A 162 8.20 16.90 -8.71
C GLU A 162 8.88 16.05 -7.62
N GLY A 163 8.46 14.79 -7.49
CA GLY A 163 8.98 13.86 -6.49
C GLY A 163 7.93 13.45 -5.46
N ILE A 164 8.40 12.88 -4.35
CA ILE A 164 7.55 12.45 -3.24
C ILE A 164 7.53 13.53 -2.17
N ILE A 165 6.33 14.03 -1.85
CA ILE A 165 6.10 15.02 -0.78
C ILE A 165 5.12 14.43 0.25
N THR A 166 5.38 14.71 1.54
CA THR A 166 4.45 14.36 2.62
C THR A 166 3.36 15.42 2.70
N LEU A 167 2.10 14.99 2.71
CA LEU A 167 0.95 15.89 2.84
C LEU A 167 0.40 15.91 4.27
N ALA A 168 0.29 14.73 4.88
CA ALA A 168 -0.19 14.61 6.26
C ALA A 168 0.42 13.37 6.93
N LYS A 169 0.46 13.38 8.27
CA LYS A 169 0.94 12.27 9.10
C LYS A 169 0.17 12.23 10.41
N LEU A 170 -0.23 11.03 10.84
CA LEU A 170 -0.65 10.73 12.20
C LEU A 170 0.51 10.04 12.94
N ALA A 171 0.93 10.59 14.05
CA ALA A 171 1.95 10.02 14.92
C ALA A 171 1.32 9.18 16.05
N GLN A 172 2.14 8.38 16.72
CA GLN A 172 1.75 7.41 17.75
C GLN A 172 0.96 8.00 18.95
N ASN A 173 1.15 9.28 19.25
CA ASN A 173 0.42 10.00 20.29
C ASN A 173 -0.91 10.62 19.83
N ASN A 174 -1.41 10.21 18.65
CA ASN A 174 -2.56 10.79 17.95
C ASN A 174 -2.38 12.24 17.50
N ASP A 175 -1.14 12.74 17.41
CA ASP A 175 -0.86 14.05 16.84
C ASP A 175 -0.97 13.99 15.31
N LEU A 176 -1.91 14.75 14.76
CA LEU A 176 -2.11 14.89 13.33
C LEU A 176 -1.38 16.13 12.82
N PHE A 177 -0.44 15.91 11.90
CA PHE A 177 0.35 16.96 11.24
C PHE A 177 -0.06 17.11 9.80
N PHE A 178 -0.36 18.35 9.39
CA PHE A 178 -0.55 18.70 7.98
C PHE A 178 0.66 19.48 7.48
N TYR A 179 1.28 18.99 6.40
CA TYR A 179 2.37 19.66 5.70
C TYR A 179 1.84 20.44 4.48
N ASP A 180 0.73 19.93 3.89
CA ASP A 180 -0.05 20.60 2.85
C ASP A 180 -1.52 20.17 3.02
N GLU A 181 -2.27 20.94 3.82
CA GLU A 181 -3.64 20.61 4.20
C GLU A 181 -4.60 20.72 2.99
N GLU A 182 -4.42 21.74 2.14
CA GLU A 182 -5.24 21.96 0.96
C GLU A 182 -5.14 20.77 -0.02
N ARG A 183 -3.89 20.35 -0.27
CA ARG A 183 -3.62 19.22 -1.16
C ARG A 183 -4.07 17.88 -0.57
N PHE A 184 -3.97 17.70 0.74
CA PHE A 184 -4.53 16.52 1.42
C PHE A 184 -6.07 16.50 1.35
N ALA A 185 -6.73 17.65 1.57
CA ALA A 185 -8.18 17.79 1.45
C ALA A 185 -8.68 17.50 0.03
N TYR A 186 -7.92 17.90 -1.00
CA TYR A 186 -8.23 17.55 -2.39
C TYR A 186 -8.47 16.05 -2.59
N TYR A 187 -7.64 15.17 -2.00
CA TYR A 187 -7.83 13.72 -2.12
C TYR A 187 -9.11 13.21 -1.48
N ARG A 188 -9.54 13.84 -0.38
CA ARG A 188 -10.82 13.52 0.27
C ARG A 188 -12.01 14.01 -0.58
N ASP A 189 -11.86 15.16 -1.21
CA ASP A 189 -12.90 15.73 -2.05
C ASP A 189 -13.06 14.99 -3.40
N LEU A 190 -11.99 14.38 -3.92
CA LEU A 190 -12.08 13.47 -5.07
C LEU A 190 -13.11 12.36 -4.86
N LEU A 191 -13.29 11.88 -3.63
CA LEU A 191 -14.26 10.82 -3.30
C LEU A 191 -15.71 11.30 -3.34
N LYS A 192 -15.96 12.60 -3.09
CA LYS A 192 -17.31 13.19 -3.13
C LYS A 192 -17.84 13.33 -4.55
N HIS A 193 -16.95 13.44 -5.54
CA HIS A 193 -17.28 13.61 -6.96
C HIS A 193 -17.28 12.30 -7.75
N ASP A 194 -16.89 11.20 -7.11
CA ASP A 194 -16.96 9.89 -7.74
C ASP A 194 -18.38 9.32 -7.60
N HIS A 195 -19.20 9.51 -8.65
CA HIS A 195 -20.58 8.99 -8.73
C HIS A 195 -20.65 7.47 -8.96
N ARG A 196 -19.52 6.79 -9.05
CA ARG A 196 -19.43 5.34 -9.22
C ARG A 196 -19.45 4.67 -7.86
N ASN A 197 -20.55 4.02 -7.52
CA ASN A 197 -20.67 3.17 -6.32
C ASN A 197 -19.74 1.95 -6.46
N TYR A 198 -18.49 2.11 -6.06
CA TYR A 198 -17.58 0.97 -5.90
C TYR A 198 -17.79 0.26 -4.55
#